data_b1ce5bf80e1df0c2aecc5574ada15091
#
_entry.id   b1ce5bf80e1df0c2aecc5574ada15091
#
_cell.length_a   1.000
_cell.length_b   1.000
_cell.length_c   1.000
_cell.angle_alpha   90.00
_cell.angle_beta   90.00
_cell.angle_gamma   90.00
#
_symmetry.space_group_name_H-M   'P 1'
#
loop_
_entity.id
_entity.type
_entity.pdbx_description
1 polymer ?
#
loop_
_entity_poly.entity_id
_entity_poly.type
_entity_poly.pdbx_seq_one_letter_code
_entity_poly.pdbx_strand_id
1 'polypeptide(L)'
;MKSTREKILNNLLKFPRSSINDLAKSVGINAISVRHHLTNLQAEALVNAEEERHGVGRPRLVYFLTEKGLEHFPTHYLRLTNQLLSQIKEALPEKNIKQIFEKVAKTLAEDHTILPVNTPVPERLDLLKAMLAKEGFIIEWEEKDGQYYINEVSCPYYHIGQSHPEVCVVDQTLISTMLSVPVQRVSCVLNGDDQCSFVVKAK
;
A
#
# COMPACT_ATOMS: atom_id res chain seq x y z
N MET A 1 2.50 -26.63 17.15
CA MET A 1 3.87 -26.08 17.39
C MET A 1 4.19 -25.07 16.32
N LYS A 2 4.72 -23.88 16.66
CA LYS A 2 5.18 -22.91 15.64
C LYS A 2 6.36 -23.47 14.86
N SER A 3 6.36 -23.34 13.54
CA SER A 3 7.48 -23.74 12.68
C SER A 3 8.75 -22.92 13.01
N THR A 4 9.91 -23.42 12.66
CA THR A 4 11.20 -22.67 12.82
C THR A 4 11.14 -21.32 12.12
N ARG A 5 10.54 -21.26 10.94
CA ARG A 5 10.30 -20.04 10.17
C ARG A 5 9.47 -19.04 10.97
N GLU A 6 8.35 -19.45 11.54
CA GLU A 6 7.50 -18.59 12.38
C GLU A 6 8.22 -18.11 13.64
N LYS A 7 9.09 -18.94 14.22
CA LYS A 7 9.91 -18.54 15.37
C LYS A 7 10.90 -17.43 14.99
N ILE A 8 11.55 -17.51 13.83
CA ILE A 8 12.44 -16.46 13.32
C ILE A 8 11.67 -15.16 13.08
N LEU A 9 10.54 -15.20 12.36
CA LEU A 9 9.71 -14.02 12.13
C LEU A 9 9.22 -13.40 13.43
N ASN A 10 8.72 -14.20 14.39
CA ASN A 10 8.32 -13.72 15.71
C ASN A 10 9.47 -13.12 16.51
N ASN A 11 10.70 -13.63 16.33
CA ASN A 11 11.87 -13.06 16.99
C ASN A 11 12.21 -11.69 16.39
N LEU A 12 12.21 -11.57 15.05
CA LEU A 12 12.47 -10.31 14.36
C LEU A 12 11.41 -9.25 14.66
N LEU A 13 10.15 -9.66 14.94
CA LEU A 13 9.11 -8.74 15.39
C LEU A 13 9.43 -8.15 16.78
N LYS A 14 9.96 -8.98 17.69
CA LYS A 14 10.29 -8.57 19.07
C LYS A 14 11.62 -7.82 19.17
N PHE A 15 12.58 -8.24 18.37
CA PHE A 15 13.95 -7.72 18.36
C PHE A 15 14.35 -7.38 16.92
N PRO A 16 13.91 -6.22 16.42
CA PRO A 16 14.34 -5.73 15.12
C PRO A 16 15.88 -5.63 15.06
N ARG A 17 16.44 -5.86 13.87
CA ARG A 17 17.90 -5.76 13.64
C ARG A 17 18.72 -6.83 14.38
N SER A 18 18.25 -8.07 14.32
CA SER A 18 18.95 -9.21 14.92
C SER A 18 19.99 -9.81 13.96
N SER A 19 21.16 -10.19 14.49
CA SER A 19 22.16 -10.97 13.72
C SER A 19 21.76 -12.45 13.62
N ILE A 20 22.43 -13.20 12.70
CA ILE A 20 22.23 -14.66 12.58
C ILE A 20 22.51 -15.36 13.93
N ASN A 21 23.52 -14.91 14.66
CA ASN A 21 23.87 -15.50 15.94
C ASN A 21 22.82 -15.25 17.02
N ASP A 22 22.25 -14.02 17.04
CA ASP A 22 21.16 -13.68 17.96
C ASP A 22 19.91 -14.54 17.68
N LEU A 23 19.57 -14.69 16.40
CA LEU A 23 18.46 -15.53 15.97
C LEU A 23 18.70 -17.02 16.28
N ALA A 24 19.91 -17.53 16.02
CA ALA A 24 20.28 -18.91 16.31
C ALA A 24 20.12 -19.23 17.80
N LYS A 25 20.62 -18.34 18.64
CA LYS A 25 20.51 -18.45 20.10
C LYS A 25 19.06 -18.37 20.58
N SER A 26 18.30 -17.42 20.06
CA SER A 26 16.92 -17.17 20.47
C SER A 26 15.95 -18.28 20.02
N VAL A 27 16.14 -18.81 18.80
CA VAL A 27 15.25 -19.85 18.21
C VAL A 27 15.69 -21.26 18.62
N GLY A 28 16.92 -21.43 19.11
CA GLY A 28 17.48 -22.71 19.54
C GLY A 28 17.88 -23.62 18.38
N ILE A 29 18.43 -23.06 17.30
CA ILE A 29 18.93 -23.79 16.13
C ILE A 29 20.34 -23.30 15.74
N ASN A 30 21.02 -24.03 14.89
CA ASN A 30 22.36 -23.63 14.43
C ASN A 30 22.28 -22.45 13.41
N ALA A 31 23.38 -21.71 13.30
CA ALA A 31 23.48 -20.53 12.42
C ALA A 31 23.29 -20.85 10.92
N ILE A 32 23.66 -22.08 10.49
CA ILE A 32 23.50 -22.52 9.09
C ILE A 32 22.00 -22.64 8.77
N SER A 33 21.23 -23.28 9.65
CA SER A 33 19.77 -23.39 9.49
C SER A 33 19.09 -22.03 9.51
N VAL A 34 19.52 -21.10 10.39
CA VAL A 34 19.01 -19.72 10.38
C VAL A 34 19.27 -19.05 9.04
N ARG A 35 20.50 -19.17 8.52
CA ARG A 35 20.85 -18.57 7.21
C ARG A 35 19.95 -19.08 6.09
N HIS A 36 19.73 -20.40 6.05
CA HIS A 36 18.85 -21.00 5.04
C HIS A 36 17.41 -20.42 5.12
N HIS A 37 16.85 -20.33 6.34
CA HIS A 37 15.52 -19.72 6.52
C HIS A 37 15.51 -18.24 6.14
N LEU A 38 16.53 -17.46 6.50
CA LEU A 38 16.61 -16.05 6.16
C LEU A 38 16.73 -15.83 4.64
N THR A 39 17.49 -16.67 3.93
CA THR A 39 17.57 -16.62 2.46
C THR A 39 16.18 -16.80 1.82
N ASN A 40 15.41 -17.78 2.29
CA ASN A 40 14.05 -18.00 1.79
C ASN A 40 13.10 -16.84 2.14
N LEU A 41 13.19 -16.31 3.36
CA LEU A 41 12.39 -15.16 3.81
C LEU A 41 12.73 -13.88 3.03
N GLN A 42 13.99 -13.70 2.64
CA GLN A 42 14.42 -12.61 1.78
C GLN A 42 13.90 -12.78 0.34
N ALA A 43 13.95 -13.99 -0.20
CA ALA A 43 13.39 -14.30 -1.52
C ALA A 43 11.86 -14.02 -1.58
N GLU A 44 11.16 -14.21 -0.46
CA GLU A 44 9.74 -13.88 -0.31
C GLU A 44 9.48 -12.39 0.03
N ALA A 45 10.54 -11.59 0.13
CA ALA A 45 10.52 -10.20 0.54
C ALA A 45 9.89 -9.94 1.94
N LEU A 46 9.93 -10.91 2.85
CA LEU A 46 9.44 -10.76 4.23
C LEU A 46 10.50 -10.21 5.18
N VAL A 47 11.77 -10.42 4.85
CA VAL A 47 12.94 -10.01 5.65
C VAL A 47 13.93 -9.31 4.75
N ASN A 48 14.56 -8.27 5.27
CA ASN A 48 15.69 -7.62 4.63
C ASN A 48 16.91 -7.65 5.55
N ALA A 49 18.10 -7.32 5.03
CA ALA A 49 19.33 -7.27 5.78
C ALA A 49 20.13 -6.02 5.42
N GLU A 50 20.82 -5.47 6.40
CA GLU A 50 21.76 -4.37 6.20
C GLU A 50 23.05 -4.60 7.01
N GLU A 51 24.11 -3.94 6.58
CA GLU A 51 25.37 -3.94 7.32
C GLU A 51 25.31 -2.93 8.47
N GLU A 52 25.59 -3.42 9.67
CA GLU A 52 25.72 -2.60 10.86
C GLU A 52 27.17 -2.55 11.33
N ARG A 53 27.74 -1.35 11.46
CA ARG A 53 29.06 -1.15 12.06
C ARG A 53 28.95 -1.24 13.58
N HIS A 54 29.67 -2.14 14.17
CA HIS A 54 29.72 -2.35 15.62
C HIS A 54 31.14 -2.22 16.11
N GLY A 55 31.56 -1.03 16.52
CA GLY A 55 32.90 -0.74 17.02
C GLY A 55 34.00 -0.88 15.96
N VAL A 56 35.23 -1.24 16.41
CA VAL A 56 36.37 -1.48 15.55
C VAL A 56 36.36 -2.95 15.13
N GLY A 57 35.83 -3.23 13.93
CA GLY A 57 35.75 -4.60 13.41
C GLY A 57 34.99 -4.67 12.07
N ARG A 58 34.91 -5.90 11.53
CA ARG A 58 34.12 -6.13 10.31
C ARG A 58 32.66 -5.86 10.58
N PRO A 59 31.95 -5.11 9.69
CA PRO A 59 30.51 -4.91 9.79
C PRO A 59 29.76 -6.25 9.88
N ARG A 60 28.73 -6.32 10.68
CA ARG A 60 27.85 -7.48 10.80
C ARG A 60 26.57 -7.26 10.03
N LEU A 61 26.01 -8.32 9.43
CA LEU A 61 24.68 -8.28 8.86
C LEU A 61 23.63 -8.41 9.98
N VAL A 62 22.69 -7.48 9.98
CA VAL A 62 21.50 -7.51 10.83
C VAL A 62 20.27 -7.64 9.95
N TYR A 63 19.32 -8.42 10.42
CA TYR A 63 18.10 -8.76 9.70
C TYR A 63 16.89 -8.11 10.39
N PHE A 64 15.92 -7.67 9.59
CA PHE A 64 14.69 -7.04 10.06
C PHE A 64 13.52 -7.38 9.15
N LEU A 65 12.30 -7.25 9.66
CA LEU A 65 11.08 -7.42 8.87
C LEU A 65 10.89 -6.26 7.91
N THR A 66 10.50 -6.56 6.69
CA THR A 66 9.98 -5.56 5.74
C THR A 66 8.55 -5.20 6.11
N GLU A 67 7.94 -4.22 5.42
CA GLU A 67 6.51 -3.93 5.55
C GLU A 67 5.66 -5.18 5.28
N LYS A 68 5.93 -5.89 4.19
CA LYS A 68 5.30 -7.18 3.88
C LYS A 68 5.52 -8.22 4.97
N GLY A 69 6.70 -8.23 5.61
CA GLY A 69 6.99 -9.10 6.75
C GLY A 69 6.19 -8.73 8.00
N LEU A 70 5.93 -7.45 8.23
CA LEU A 70 5.08 -6.97 9.31
C LEU A 70 3.61 -7.33 9.07
N GLU A 71 3.12 -7.27 7.84
CA GLU A 71 1.76 -7.67 7.46
C GLU A 71 1.50 -9.18 7.66
N HIS A 72 2.55 -9.99 7.73
CA HIS A 72 2.41 -11.42 8.06
C HIS A 72 1.85 -11.68 9.48
N PHE A 73 1.92 -10.68 10.35
CA PHE A 73 1.36 -10.76 11.71
C PHE A 73 -0.04 -10.18 11.77
N PRO A 74 -0.87 -10.62 12.75
CA PRO A 74 -2.16 -10.00 12.98
C PRO A 74 -1.98 -8.51 13.28
N THR A 75 -2.24 -7.67 12.29
CA THR A 75 -2.24 -6.22 12.44
C THR A 75 -3.68 -5.76 12.65
N HIS A 76 -3.87 -4.82 13.56
CA HIS A 76 -5.19 -4.22 13.78
C HIS A 76 -5.29 -2.83 13.12
N TYR A 77 -4.49 -2.60 12.05
CA TYR A 77 -4.46 -1.31 11.36
C TYR A 77 -5.85 -0.91 10.84
N LEU A 78 -6.58 -1.83 10.20
CA LEU A 78 -7.93 -1.54 9.73
C LEU A 78 -8.86 -1.13 10.88
N ARG A 79 -8.80 -1.83 12.03
CA ARG A 79 -9.60 -1.48 13.21
C ARG A 79 -9.21 -0.11 13.76
N LEU A 80 -7.90 0.17 13.87
CA LEU A 80 -7.42 1.46 14.34
C LEU A 80 -7.84 2.58 13.40
N THR A 81 -7.68 2.39 12.08
CA THR A 81 -8.09 3.34 11.05
C THR A 81 -9.58 3.64 11.13
N ASN A 82 -10.44 2.62 11.22
CA ASN A 82 -11.89 2.82 11.35
C ASN A 82 -12.25 3.60 12.62
N GLN A 83 -11.61 3.31 13.76
CA GLN A 83 -11.85 4.07 15.00
C GLN A 83 -11.36 5.52 14.89
N LEU A 84 -10.19 5.75 14.31
CA LEU A 84 -9.68 7.13 14.10
C LEU A 84 -10.61 7.93 13.17
N LEU A 85 -11.05 7.34 12.07
CA LEU A 85 -11.98 8.00 11.15
C LEU A 85 -13.33 8.28 11.81
N SER A 86 -13.85 7.37 12.64
CA SER A 86 -15.08 7.62 13.42
C SER A 86 -14.91 8.83 14.34
N GLN A 87 -13.80 8.92 15.08
CA GLN A 87 -13.55 10.05 15.98
C GLN A 87 -13.31 11.37 15.22
N ILE A 88 -12.67 11.33 14.06
CA ILE A 88 -12.51 12.49 13.18
C ILE A 88 -13.88 12.99 12.70
N LYS A 89 -14.80 12.06 12.33
CA LYS A 89 -16.16 12.40 11.89
C LYS A 89 -17.01 13.01 13.00
N GLU A 90 -16.83 12.61 14.24
CA GLU A 90 -17.50 13.20 15.40
C GLU A 90 -16.95 14.60 15.74
N ALA A 91 -15.65 14.81 15.52
CA ALA A 91 -14.98 16.05 15.91
C ALA A 91 -15.02 17.15 14.86
N LEU A 92 -15.17 16.82 13.57
CA LEU A 92 -15.03 17.75 12.46
C LEU A 92 -16.26 17.79 11.54
N PRO A 93 -16.59 18.98 10.97
CA PRO A 93 -17.61 19.11 9.94
C PRO A 93 -17.25 18.29 8.68
N GLU A 94 -18.26 17.77 7.99
CA GLU A 94 -18.11 16.95 6.77
C GLU A 94 -17.21 17.60 5.70
N LYS A 95 -17.33 18.90 5.49
CA LYS A 95 -16.48 19.66 4.58
C LYS A 95 -15.00 19.53 4.92
N ASN A 96 -14.65 19.55 6.18
CA ASN A 96 -13.26 19.44 6.64
C ASN A 96 -12.73 18.02 6.44
N ILE A 97 -13.57 17.02 6.68
CA ILE A 97 -13.25 15.61 6.44
C ILE A 97 -12.91 15.39 4.97
N LYS A 98 -13.76 15.86 4.06
CA LYS A 98 -13.51 15.80 2.61
C LYS A 98 -12.17 16.45 2.24
N GLN A 99 -11.87 17.63 2.77
CA GLN A 99 -10.61 18.33 2.54
C GLN A 99 -9.39 17.54 3.04
N ILE A 100 -9.53 16.80 4.15
CA ILE A 100 -8.47 15.92 4.67
C ILE A 100 -8.19 14.81 3.66
N PHE A 101 -9.21 14.10 3.17
CA PHE A 101 -9.04 13.05 2.18
C PHE A 101 -8.47 13.55 0.85
N GLU A 102 -8.90 14.74 0.39
CA GLU A 102 -8.31 15.39 -0.80
C GLU A 102 -6.83 15.71 -0.60
N LYS A 103 -6.42 16.15 0.60
CA LYS A 103 -5.00 16.40 0.91
C LYS A 103 -4.21 15.09 0.95
N VAL A 104 -4.74 14.05 1.59
CA VAL A 104 -4.11 12.72 1.60
C VAL A 104 -3.88 12.23 0.18
N ALA A 105 -4.88 12.32 -0.69
CA ALA A 105 -4.74 11.91 -2.09
C ALA A 105 -3.66 12.70 -2.84
N LYS A 106 -3.56 14.00 -2.59
CA LYS A 106 -2.52 14.84 -3.21
C LYS A 106 -1.12 14.46 -2.72
N THR A 107 -0.97 14.22 -1.42
CA THR A 107 0.32 13.75 -0.86
C THR A 107 0.72 12.41 -1.46
N LEU A 108 -0.22 11.45 -1.58
CA LEU A 108 0.05 10.18 -2.26
C LEU A 108 0.46 10.37 -3.72
N ALA A 109 -0.15 11.34 -4.41
CA ALA A 109 0.21 11.64 -5.80
C ALA A 109 1.62 12.26 -5.94
N GLU A 110 2.12 12.96 -4.91
CA GLU A 110 3.47 13.55 -4.91
C GLU A 110 4.59 12.50 -4.97
N ASP A 111 4.33 11.27 -4.49
CA ASP A 111 5.26 10.16 -4.57
C ASP A 111 5.39 9.58 -5.99
N HIS A 112 4.56 10.05 -6.91
CA HIS A 112 4.50 9.62 -8.31
C HIS A 112 4.88 10.73 -9.28
N THR A 113 5.39 10.34 -10.44
CA THR A 113 5.66 11.29 -11.53
C THR A 113 4.35 11.81 -12.11
N ILE A 114 4.13 13.12 -12.08
CA ILE A 114 2.98 13.75 -12.73
C ILE A 114 3.08 13.53 -14.24
N LEU A 115 2.01 13.00 -14.83
CA LEU A 115 1.98 12.67 -16.25
C LEU A 115 1.88 13.94 -17.11
N PRO A 116 2.76 14.14 -18.11
CA PRO A 116 2.74 15.33 -18.95
C PRO A 116 1.39 15.49 -19.66
N VAL A 117 0.81 16.68 -19.60
CA VAL A 117 -0.53 16.97 -20.20
C VAL A 117 -0.52 16.79 -21.72
N ASN A 118 0.64 16.97 -22.38
CA ASN A 118 0.78 16.81 -23.82
C ASN A 118 0.91 15.36 -24.29
N THR A 119 1.04 14.40 -23.36
CA THR A 119 1.03 12.97 -23.69
C THR A 119 -0.38 12.53 -24.10
N PRO A 120 -0.57 11.71 -25.14
CA PRO A 120 -1.87 11.17 -25.51
C PRO A 120 -2.57 10.48 -24.33
N VAL A 121 -3.90 10.64 -24.25
CA VAL A 121 -4.67 10.11 -23.12
C VAL A 121 -4.48 8.59 -22.91
N PRO A 122 -4.48 7.74 -23.96
CA PRO A 122 -4.20 6.31 -23.79
C PRO A 122 -2.87 6.01 -23.10
N GLU A 123 -1.80 6.66 -23.52
CA GLU A 123 -0.48 6.45 -22.90
C GLU A 123 -0.45 6.91 -21.44
N ARG A 124 -1.18 7.98 -21.12
CA ARG A 124 -1.33 8.46 -19.73
C ARG A 124 -2.12 7.47 -18.88
N LEU A 125 -3.13 6.82 -19.46
CA LEU A 125 -3.93 5.79 -18.77
C LEU A 125 -3.11 4.52 -18.51
N ASP A 126 -2.26 4.10 -19.44
CA ASP A 126 -1.36 2.96 -19.24
C ASP A 126 -0.32 3.25 -18.14
N LEU A 127 0.24 4.46 -18.13
CA LEU A 127 1.15 4.89 -17.06
C LEU A 127 0.42 4.98 -15.72
N LEU A 128 -0.79 5.54 -15.69
CA LEU A 128 -1.64 5.57 -14.50
C LEU A 128 -1.88 4.16 -13.95
N LYS A 129 -2.26 3.21 -14.82
CA LYS A 129 -2.47 1.81 -14.45
C LYS A 129 -1.23 1.21 -13.78
N ALA A 130 -0.04 1.43 -14.35
CA ALA A 130 1.21 0.94 -13.80
C ALA A 130 1.58 1.61 -12.45
N MET A 131 1.25 2.88 -12.27
CA MET A 131 1.50 3.62 -11.05
C MET A 131 0.54 3.19 -9.94
N LEU A 132 -0.76 3.13 -10.22
CA LEU A 132 -1.79 2.71 -9.27
C LEU A 132 -1.63 1.25 -8.83
N ALA A 133 -1.07 0.38 -9.69
CA ALA A 133 -0.76 -1.00 -9.31
C ALA A 133 0.25 -1.09 -8.15
N LYS A 134 1.17 -0.12 -8.02
CA LYS A 134 2.11 -0.04 -6.89
C LYS A 134 1.41 0.34 -5.58
N GLU A 135 0.31 1.09 -5.68
CA GLU A 135 -0.54 1.47 -4.56
C GLU A 135 -1.60 0.40 -4.21
N GLY A 136 -1.57 -0.76 -4.88
CA GLY A 136 -2.49 -1.86 -4.62
C GLY A 136 -3.82 -1.79 -5.36
N PHE A 137 -4.01 -0.84 -6.27
CA PHE A 137 -5.19 -0.80 -7.15
C PHE A 137 -5.01 -1.75 -8.33
N ILE A 138 -6.11 -2.32 -8.78
CA ILE A 138 -6.19 -3.01 -10.06
C ILE A 138 -7.20 -2.25 -10.90
N ILE A 139 -6.73 -1.59 -11.94
CA ILE A 139 -7.58 -0.84 -12.86
C ILE A 139 -7.46 -1.38 -14.28
N GLU A 140 -8.55 -1.27 -15.03
CA GLU A 140 -8.63 -1.44 -16.47
C GLU A 140 -9.22 -0.17 -17.07
N TRP A 141 -8.92 0.12 -18.32
CA TRP A 141 -9.54 1.24 -19.00
C TRP A 141 -9.98 0.86 -20.42
N GLU A 142 -10.98 1.56 -20.91
CA GLU A 142 -11.52 1.40 -22.25
C GLU A 142 -11.93 2.75 -22.84
N GLU A 143 -11.92 2.83 -24.17
CA GLU A 143 -12.48 3.98 -24.90
C GLU A 143 -13.86 3.61 -25.44
N LYS A 144 -14.85 4.45 -25.15
CA LYS A 144 -16.22 4.28 -25.64
C LYS A 144 -16.85 5.64 -25.91
N ASP A 145 -17.42 5.82 -27.10
CA ASP A 145 -18.10 7.05 -27.52
C ASP A 145 -17.25 8.32 -27.36
N GLY A 146 -15.92 8.22 -27.62
CA GLY A 146 -14.99 9.35 -27.49
C GLY A 146 -14.70 9.76 -26.04
N GLN A 147 -15.01 8.89 -25.08
CA GLN A 147 -14.68 9.05 -23.66
C GLN A 147 -13.84 7.87 -23.17
N TYR A 148 -13.00 8.10 -22.17
CA TYR A 148 -12.25 7.05 -21.54
C TYR A 148 -12.87 6.69 -20.20
N TYR A 149 -13.10 5.39 -20.01
CA TYR A 149 -13.59 4.81 -18.76
C TYR A 149 -12.46 4.09 -18.06
N ILE A 150 -12.29 4.39 -16.78
CA ILE A 150 -11.34 3.72 -15.89
C ILE A 150 -12.17 2.88 -14.95
N ASN A 151 -12.01 1.57 -15.01
CA ASN A 151 -12.73 0.60 -14.21
C ASN A 151 -11.83 0.07 -13.11
N GLU A 152 -12.20 0.27 -11.89
CA GLU A 152 -11.50 -0.20 -10.70
C GLU A 152 -11.98 -1.61 -10.35
N VAL A 153 -11.17 -2.60 -10.71
CA VAL A 153 -11.44 -4.02 -10.43
C VAL A 153 -11.16 -4.34 -8.96
N SER A 154 -10.18 -3.67 -8.37
CA SER A 154 -9.85 -3.79 -6.95
C SER A 154 -9.38 -2.46 -6.38
N CYS A 155 -9.97 -2.07 -5.24
CA CYS A 155 -9.62 -0.87 -4.50
C CYS A 155 -9.02 -1.27 -3.14
N PRO A 156 -7.80 -0.82 -2.78
CA PRO A 156 -7.18 -1.13 -1.49
C PRO A 156 -7.96 -0.53 -0.31
N TYR A 157 -8.78 0.49 -0.55
CA TYR A 157 -9.56 1.16 0.49
C TYR A 157 -10.98 0.59 0.66
N TYR A 158 -11.36 -0.46 -0.06
CA TYR A 158 -12.71 -1.02 -0.06
C TYR A 158 -13.25 -1.29 1.35
N HIS A 159 -12.45 -1.96 2.20
CA HIS A 159 -12.87 -2.31 3.56
C HIS A 159 -13.06 -1.09 4.48
N ILE A 160 -12.30 -0.03 4.26
CA ILE A 160 -12.49 1.25 4.97
C ILE A 160 -13.74 1.95 4.44
N GLY A 161 -13.92 1.95 3.11
CA GLY A 161 -15.04 2.58 2.43
C GLY A 161 -16.41 2.07 2.87
N GLN A 162 -16.51 0.79 3.24
CA GLN A 162 -17.76 0.22 3.76
C GLN A 162 -18.29 0.95 5.02
N SER A 163 -17.40 1.43 5.88
CA SER A 163 -17.76 2.19 7.10
C SER A 163 -17.60 3.70 6.93
N HIS A 164 -16.74 4.13 6.02
CA HIS A 164 -16.35 5.51 5.80
C HIS A 164 -16.30 5.82 4.29
N PRO A 165 -17.45 5.96 3.61
CA PRO A 165 -17.51 6.17 2.16
C PRO A 165 -16.81 7.46 1.70
N GLU A 166 -16.51 8.36 2.62
CA GLU A 166 -15.75 9.58 2.35
C GLU A 166 -14.34 9.29 1.82
N VAL A 167 -13.77 8.12 2.15
CA VAL A 167 -12.44 7.70 1.66
C VAL A 167 -12.40 7.59 0.13
N CYS A 168 -13.53 7.32 -0.52
CA CYS A 168 -13.61 7.25 -1.99
C CYS A 168 -13.33 8.59 -2.71
N VAL A 169 -13.18 9.69 -1.95
CA VAL A 169 -12.65 10.96 -2.49
C VAL A 169 -11.16 10.81 -2.83
N VAL A 170 -10.44 9.93 -2.11
CA VAL A 170 -9.00 9.68 -2.34
C VAL A 170 -8.80 9.15 -3.74
N ASP A 171 -9.53 8.11 -4.15
CA ASP A 171 -9.39 7.45 -5.46
C ASP A 171 -9.61 8.46 -6.59
N GLN A 172 -10.73 9.17 -6.55
CA GLN A 172 -11.07 10.16 -7.57
C GLN A 172 -10.06 11.31 -7.62
N THR A 173 -9.60 11.80 -6.47
CA THR A 173 -8.63 12.89 -6.40
C THR A 173 -7.26 12.43 -6.85
N LEU A 174 -6.83 11.23 -6.48
CA LEU A 174 -5.57 10.64 -6.89
C LEU A 174 -5.51 10.49 -8.41
N ILE A 175 -6.50 9.82 -9.01
CA ILE A 175 -6.60 9.63 -10.47
C ILE A 175 -6.63 10.99 -11.19
N SER A 176 -7.44 11.94 -10.72
CA SER A 176 -7.54 13.27 -11.31
C SER A 176 -6.23 14.03 -11.26
N THR A 177 -5.51 13.95 -10.14
CA THR A 177 -4.21 14.60 -9.93
C THR A 177 -3.15 13.99 -10.84
N MET A 178 -3.05 12.66 -10.88
CA MET A 178 -2.07 11.95 -11.70
C MET A 178 -2.30 12.18 -13.20
N LEU A 179 -3.55 12.19 -13.65
CA LEU A 179 -3.89 12.48 -15.04
C LEU A 179 -3.84 13.99 -15.37
N SER A 180 -3.76 14.88 -14.38
CA SER A 180 -3.87 16.34 -14.55
C SER A 180 -5.15 16.77 -15.30
N VAL A 181 -6.21 15.98 -15.19
CA VAL A 181 -7.55 16.30 -15.72
C VAL A 181 -8.62 15.86 -14.73
N PRO A 182 -9.76 16.55 -14.67
CA PRO A 182 -10.84 16.14 -13.80
C PRO A 182 -11.45 14.83 -14.29
N VAL A 183 -11.70 13.92 -13.36
CA VAL A 183 -12.43 12.68 -13.60
C VAL A 183 -13.75 12.69 -12.83
N GLN A 184 -14.76 12.06 -13.39
CA GLN A 184 -16.06 11.94 -12.75
C GLN A 184 -16.34 10.46 -12.45
N ARG A 185 -16.65 10.14 -11.20
CA ARG A 185 -17.11 8.79 -10.83
C ARG A 185 -18.53 8.58 -11.34
N VAL A 186 -18.74 7.48 -12.06
CA VAL A 186 -20.03 7.13 -12.67
C VAL A 186 -20.68 5.88 -12.06
N SER A 187 -19.90 5.03 -11.40
CA SER A 187 -20.40 3.91 -10.60
C SER A 187 -19.55 3.70 -9.35
N CYS A 188 -20.09 3.02 -8.34
CA CYS A 188 -19.41 2.76 -7.09
C CYS A 188 -19.91 1.46 -6.44
N VAL A 189 -19.00 0.54 -6.18
CA VAL A 189 -19.30 -0.74 -5.52
C VAL A 189 -20.02 -0.56 -4.16
N LEU A 190 -19.78 0.54 -3.46
CA LEU A 190 -20.46 0.84 -2.20
C LEU A 190 -21.92 1.21 -2.38
N ASN A 191 -22.35 1.56 -3.59
CA ASN A 191 -23.73 1.85 -3.94
C ASN A 191 -24.45 0.63 -4.53
N GLY A 192 -23.78 -0.53 -4.61
CA GLY A 192 -24.32 -1.77 -5.16
C GLY A 192 -24.00 -2.01 -6.63
N ASP A 193 -23.15 -1.17 -7.24
CA ASP A 193 -22.65 -1.41 -8.59
C ASP A 193 -21.61 -2.53 -8.58
N ASP A 194 -21.37 -3.17 -9.73
CA ASP A 194 -20.40 -4.28 -9.87
C ASP A 194 -18.95 -3.82 -9.65
N GLN A 195 -18.64 -2.56 -9.96
CA GLN A 195 -17.31 -1.95 -9.81
C GLN A 195 -17.38 -0.43 -9.70
N CYS A 196 -16.29 0.17 -9.23
CA CYS A 196 -16.12 1.61 -9.32
C CYS A 196 -15.63 1.99 -10.72
N SER A 197 -16.27 2.99 -11.35
CA SER A 197 -15.84 3.47 -12.67
C SER A 197 -15.76 4.99 -12.68
N PHE A 198 -14.77 5.49 -13.40
CA PHE A 198 -14.52 6.91 -13.60
C PHE A 198 -14.49 7.24 -15.08
N VAL A 199 -14.99 8.39 -15.45
CA VAL A 199 -14.96 8.89 -16.84
C VAL A 199 -14.03 10.08 -16.96
N VAL A 200 -13.18 10.03 -17.98
CA VAL A 200 -12.33 11.13 -18.46
C VAL A 200 -12.86 11.59 -19.79
N LYS A 201 -13.26 12.86 -19.88
CA LYS A 201 -13.67 13.43 -21.15
C LYS A 201 -12.44 13.71 -22.01
N ALA A 202 -12.38 13.13 -23.21
CA ALA A 202 -11.44 13.58 -24.22
C ALA A 202 -11.72 15.04 -24.52
N LYS A 203 -10.67 15.89 -24.48
CA LYS A 203 -10.76 17.27 -24.95
C LYS A 203 -10.54 17.32 -26.43
#